data_c90e5ab91ef4a1609476ec057c3adf0c
#
_entry.id   c90e5ab91ef4a1609476ec057c3adf0c
#
_cell.length_a   1.000
_cell.length_b   1.000
_cell.length_c   1.000
_cell.angle_alpha   90.00
_cell.angle_beta   90.00
_cell.angle_gamma   90.00
#
_symmetry.space_group_name_H-M   'P 1'
#
loop_
_entity.id
_entity.type
_entity.pdbx_description
1 polymer ?
#
loop_
_entity_poly.entity_id
_entity_poly.type
_entity_poly.pdbx_seq_one_letter_code
_entity_poly.pdbx_strand_id
1 'polypeptide(L)' 'MRPTIKQPSSTQSLDRHVLLLLRRKGAQTIEGLTMLTGIGWGPVFLSVDRLSRTGKVSLTPVYPSEYRVSVGRAVH' A
#
# COMPACT_ATOMS: atom_id res chain seq x y z
N MET A 1 17.66 19.09 -15.80
CA MET A 1 17.46 18.76 -15.50
C MET A 1 17.08 18.16 -14.89
N ARG A 2 16.93 17.85 -14.64
CA ARG A 2 16.72 17.33 -14.10
C ARG A 2 16.05 16.80 -13.63
N PRO A 3 15.95 16.89 -13.68
CA PRO A 3 15.11 16.47 -12.95
C PRO A 3 14.35 15.36 -12.83
N THR A 4 14.12 14.90 -13.17
CA THR A 4 13.55 13.84 -13.33
C THR A 4 13.57 12.97 -12.27
N ILE A 5 14.15 12.94 -11.64
CA ILE A 5 14.23 12.32 -10.59
C ILE A 5 13.06 11.91 -9.98
N LYS A 6 12.00 12.19 -10.30
CA LYS A 6 10.86 11.89 -9.72
C LYS A 6 10.50 10.51 -9.68
N GLN A 7 10.90 9.66 -10.50
CA GLN A 7 10.48 8.34 -10.55
C GLN A 7 10.61 7.57 -9.29
N PRO A 8 11.73 7.47 -8.71
CA PRO A 8 11.90 6.72 -7.50
C PRO A 8 11.08 7.33 -6.39
N SER A 9 10.98 8.62 -6.43
CA SER A 9 10.22 9.29 -5.44
C SER A 9 8.78 8.95 -5.50
N SER A 10 8.24 8.75 -6.67
CA SER A 10 6.85 8.41 -6.85
C SER A 10 6.51 7.12 -6.18
N THR A 11 7.37 6.13 -6.32
CA THR A 11 7.13 4.84 -5.72
C THR A 11 7.14 4.93 -4.22
N GLN A 12 8.12 5.64 -3.68
CA GLN A 12 8.20 5.80 -2.24
C GLN A 12 7.05 6.61 -1.71
N SER A 13 6.62 7.60 -2.46
CA SER A 13 5.49 8.43 -2.04
C SER A 13 4.23 7.61 -1.95
N LEU A 14 4.01 6.72 -2.90
CA LEU A 14 2.83 5.88 -2.87
C LEU A 14 2.88 4.94 -1.68
N ASP A 15 4.03 4.32 -1.43
CA ASP A 15 4.17 3.40 -0.32
C ASP A 15 3.88 4.12 1.00
N ARG A 16 4.41 5.33 1.15
CA ARG A 16 4.19 6.10 2.34
C ARG A 16 2.73 6.49 2.49
N HIS A 17 2.10 6.86 1.39
CA HIS A 17 0.71 7.26 1.40
C HIS A 17 -0.18 6.09 1.82
N VAL A 18 0.10 4.90 1.29
CA VAL A 18 -0.66 3.71 1.64
C VAL A 18 -0.52 3.42 3.13
N LEU A 19 0.71 3.48 3.66
CA LEU A 19 0.92 3.26 5.07
C LEU A 19 0.15 4.25 5.92
N LEU A 20 0.17 5.51 5.52
CA LEU A 20 -0.49 6.53 6.26
C LEU A 20 -2.00 6.31 6.28
N LEU A 21 -2.56 5.92 5.15
CA LEU A 21 -3.98 5.66 5.08
C LEU A 21 -4.35 4.49 5.98
N LEU A 22 -3.53 3.46 5.98
CA LEU A 22 -3.83 2.31 6.83
C LEU A 22 -3.75 2.67 8.30
N ARG A 23 -2.84 3.55 8.67
CA ARG A 23 -2.75 3.97 10.05
C ARG A 23 -3.93 4.81 10.47
N ARG A 24 -4.40 5.65 9.57
CA ARG A 24 -5.50 6.52 9.90
C ARG A 24 -6.86 5.87 9.83
N LYS A 25 -7.06 5.06 8.82
CA LYS A 25 -8.36 4.48 8.58
C LYS A 25 -8.49 3.02 8.95
N GLY A 26 -7.40 2.39 9.30
CA GLY A 26 -7.44 0.99 9.65
C GLY A 26 -7.31 0.11 8.41
N ALA A 27 -7.58 -1.16 8.58
CA ALA A 27 -7.43 -2.12 7.49
C ALA A 27 -8.32 -1.78 6.31
N GLN A 28 -7.79 -1.98 5.11
CA GLN A 28 -8.52 -1.68 3.89
C GLN A 28 -8.29 -2.81 2.89
N THR A 29 -9.22 -2.99 1.98
CA THR A 29 -8.98 -3.90 0.88
C THR A 29 -8.13 -3.17 -0.16
N ILE A 30 -7.56 -3.90 -1.10
CA ILE A 30 -6.80 -3.25 -2.16
C ILE A 30 -7.71 -2.32 -2.95
N GLU A 31 -8.94 -2.77 -3.19
CA GLU A 31 -9.88 -1.92 -3.89
C GLU A 31 -10.16 -0.65 -3.10
N GLY A 32 -10.31 -0.77 -1.80
CA GLY A 32 -10.51 0.41 -0.96
C GLY A 32 -9.35 1.37 -1.05
N LEU A 33 -8.13 0.84 -1.10
CA LEU A 33 -6.96 1.70 -1.24
C LEU A 33 -6.92 2.39 -2.59
N THR A 34 -7.35 1.71 -3.64
CA THR A 34 -7.40 2.37 -4.96
C THR A 34 -8.37 3.52 -4.92
N MET A 35 -9.49 3.37 -4.24
CA MET A 35 -10.45 4.45 -4.15
C MET A 35 -9.94 5.59 -3.30
N LEU A 36 -9.26 5.28 -2.21
CA LEU A 36 -8.75 6.32 -1.33
C LEU A 36 -7.58 7.07 -1.93
N THR A 37 -6.76 6.39 -2.70
CA THR A 37 -5.59 7.06 -3.29
C THR A 37 -5.89 7.66 -4.64
N GLY A 38 -6.92 7.18 -5.31
CA GLY A 38 -7.19 7.62 -6.67
C GLY A 38 -6.21 7.03 -7.66
N ILE A 39 -5.48 5.98 -7.27
CA ILE A 39 -4.47 5.38 -8.12
C ILE A 39 -4.95 4.01 -8.53
N GLY A 40 -4.52 3.55 -9.69
CA GLY A 40 -5.01 2.30 -10.24
C GLY A 40 -4.63 1.09 -9.41
N TRP A 41 -5.32 -0.02 -9.69
CA TRP A 41 -5.14 -1.23 -8.93
C TRP A 41 -3.71 -1.77 -9.01
N GLY A 42 -3.13 -1.77 -10.20
CA GLY A 42 -1.79 -2.30 -10.39
C GLY A 42 -0.74 -1.64 -9.51
N PRO A 43 -0.59 -0.33 -9.60
CA PRO A 43 0.38 0.37 -8.76
C PRO A 43 0.12 0.21 -7.28
N VAL A 44 -1.15 0.22 -6.87
CA VAL A 44 -1.48 0.04 -5.46
C VAL A 44 -1.11 -1.37 -5.02
N PHE A 45 -1.42 -2.37 -5.84
CA PHE A 45 -1.08 -3.74 -5.49
C PHE A 45 0.43 -3.90 -5.35
N LEU A 46 1.20 -3.31 -6.27
CA LEU A 46 2.65 -3.40 -6.19
C LEU A 46 3.20 -2.71 -4.95
N SER A 47 2.59 -1.61 -4.56
CA SER A 47 2.98 -0.92 -3.34
C SER A 47 2.73 -1.80 -2.13
N VAL A 48 1.56 -2.39 -2.06
CA VAL A 48 1.20 -3.27 -0.97
C VAL A 48 2.14 -4.47 -0.93
N ASP A 49 2.46 -5.02 -2.10
CA ASP A 49 3.35 -6.15 -2.18
C ASP A 49 4.73 -5.80 -1.61
N ARG A 50 5.27 -4.66 -2.00
CA ARG A 50 6.57 -4.22 -1.49
C ARG A 50 6.51 -4.04 0.01
N LEU A 51 5.46 -3.41 0.51
CA LEU A 51 5.33 -3.16 1.93
C LEU A 51 5.17 -4.45 2.71
N SER A 52 4.48 -5.43 2.13
CA SER A 52 4.30 -6.69 2.83
C SER A 52 5.61 -7.45 2.92
N ARG A 53 6.45 -7.34 1.91
CA ARG A 53 7.72 -8.04 1.91
C ARG A 53 8.66 -7.50 2.97
N THR A 54 8.50 -6.25 3.35
CA THR A 54 9.35 -5.67 4.38
C THR A 54 8.66 -5.70 5.74
N GLY A 55 7.50 -6.31 5.83
CA GLY A 55 6.83 -6.44 7.11
C GLY A 55 6.05 -5.22 7.55
N LYS A 56 5.96 -4.21 6.70
CA LYS A 56 5.26 -2.99 7.09
C LYS A 56 3.76 -3.12 7.01
N VAL A 57 3.26 -4.02 6.20
CA VAL A 57 1.83 -4.32 6.15
C VAL A 57 1.64 -5.81 6.13
N SER A 58 0.45 -6.24 6.48
CA SER A 58 0.08 -7.64 6.42
C SER A 58 -1.06 -7.79 5.44
N LEU A 59 -1.04 -8.88 4.69
CA LEU A 59 -2.11 -9.19 3.76
C LEU A 59 -2.86 -10.38 4.31
N THR A 60 -4.15 -10.21 4.48
CA THR A 60 -5.01 -11.30 4.98
C THR A 60 -6.05 -11.62 3.93
N PRO A 61 -6.13 -12.85 3.48
CA PRO A 61 -7.14 -13.20 2.51
C PRO A 61 -8.54 -13.06 3.11
N VAL A 62 -9.44 -12.53 2.34
CA VAL A 62 -10.81 -12.35 2.77
C VAL A 62 -11.68 -13.00 1.71
N TYR A 63 -12.56 -13.87 2.14
CA TYR A 63 -13.43 -14.55 1.22
C TYR A 63 -14.34 -13.53 0.54
N PRO A 64 -14.64 -13.69 -0.74
CA PRO A 64 -14.24 -14.85 -1.57
C PRO A 64 -12.91 -14.68 -2.27
N SER A 65 -12.49 -13.51 -2.59
CA SER A 65 -11.21 -13.40 -3.30
C SER A 65 -10.60 -12.02 -3.17
N GLU A 66 -10.56 -11.51 -1.99
CA GLU A 66 -9.95 -10.22 -1.76
C GLU A 66 -8.88 -10.35 -0.71
N TYR A 67 -8.10 -9.30 -0.56
CA TYR A 67 -7.10 -9.25 0.49
C TYR A 67 -7.34 -8.01 1.32
N ARG A 68 -7.28 -8.16 2.63
CA ARG A 68 -7.35 -7.04 3.53
C ARG A 68 -5.93 -6.67 3.88
N VAL A 69 -5.62 -5.41 3.79
CA VAL A 69 -4.29 -4.90 4.06
C VAL A 69 -4.34 -4.14 5.37
N SER A 70 -3.45 -4.46 6.28
CA SER A 70 -3.39 -3.76 7.56
C SER A 70 -1.95 -3.44 7.89
N VAL A 71 -1.74 -2.54 8.83
CA VAL A 71 -0.39 -2.18 9.24
C VAL A 71 0.22 -3.39 9.91
N GLY A 72 1.42 -3.72 9.49
CA GLY A 72 2.10 -4.88 10.05
C GLY A 72 2.60 -4.59 11.43
N ARG A 73 2.68 -5.63 12.30
CA ARG A 73 3.15 -5.42 13.58
C ARG A 73 4.43 -6.00 13.62
N ALA A 74 5.17 -5.67 13.04
CA ALA A 74 6.45 -6.15 13.03
C ALA A 74 7.06 -6.34 14.28
N VAL A 75 7.15 -6.54 14.92
CA VAL A 75 7.81 -6.76 15.88
C VAL A 75 8.04 -7.43 16.46
N HIS A 76 8.21 -7.65 16.55
CA HIS A 76 8.51 -8.09 17.02
C HIS A 76 8.85 -8.13 17.36
#